data_0cf968a9df00a7e84d1e72983b755fed
#
_entry.id   0cf968a9df00a7e84d1e72983b755fed
#
_cell.length_a   1.000
_cell.length_b   1.000
_cell.length_c   1.000
_cell.angle_alpha   90.00
_cell.angle_beta   90.00
_cell.angle_gamma   90.00
#
_symmetry.space_group_name_H-M   'P 1'
#
loop_
_entity.id
_entity.type
_entity.pdbx_description
1 polymer ?
#
loop_
_entity_poly.entity_id
_entity_poly.type
_entity_poly.pdbx_seq_one_letter_code
_entity_poly.pdbx_strand_id
1 'polypeptide(L)'
;MRLGTFNLMHGRSLADGLVDAGRVRAAIAGLEADVLGLQEVDRGQVRSGHADLAGIAADAMGAAEVLFVPAVVGTPGEAFRVATDADQHGSDPHYGIALVSRYPVVEWRVTRLPAAPLRSPILAGQRLMLLDDEPRVMIAAVLETSAGRVTVATTHLSFVPGWNVRQLQLVRRALRRMPAPRVLLADLNLPGRLPRLFSGWHRLAGLPTYPSPAPRVQFDHVLADRQGLERLPRVLQADAPAVPFSDHRPLIVTLRDRPGTLKID
;
A
#
# COMPACT_ATOMS: atom_id res chain seq x y z
N MET A 1 3.89 1.43 17.86
CA MET A 1 4.09 1.36 16.39
C MET A 1 2.73 1.45 15.69
N ARG A 2 2.60 2.34 14.74
CA ARG A 2 1.36 2.61 14.00
C ARG A 2 1.58 2.30 12.51
N LEU A 3 0.93 1.27 12.02
CA LEU A 3 1.09 0.73 10.66
C LEU A 3 -0.14 1.08 9.82
N GLY A 4 0.05 1.49 8.58
CA GLY A 4 -1.04 1.85 7.69
C GLY A 4 -0.89 1.34 6.27
N THR A 5 -2.02 1.14 5.59
CA THR A 5 -2.10 0.98 4.14
C THR A 5 -3.13 1.95 3.58
N PHE A 6 -2.83 2.54 2.45
CA PHE A 6 -3.74 3.50 1.82
C PHE A 6 -3.58 3.51 0.29
N ASN A 7 -4.63 3.14 -0.41
CA ASN A 7 -4.76 3.37 -1.84
C ASN A 7 -5.11 4.85 -2.06
N LEU A 8 -4.21 5.61 -2.70
CA LEU A 8 -4.35 7.07 -2.86
C LEU A 8 -5.33 7.48 -3.96
N MET A 9 -5.69 6.58 -4.87
CA MET A 9 -6.39 6.96 -6.11
C MET A 9 -5.69 8.19 -6.76
N HIS A 10 -4.36 8.13 -6.87
CA HIS A 10 -3.48 9.22 -7.34
C HIS A 10 -3.75 10.60 -6.71
N GLY A 11 -4.32 10.66 -5.51
CA GLY A 11 -4.64 11.89 -4.78
C GLY A 11 -5.95 12.57 -5.19
N ARG A 12 -6.75 11.94 -6.06
CA ARG A 12 -7.98 12.51 -6.61
C ARG A 12 -9.10 12.57 -5.57
N SER A 13 -9.70 13.72 -5.43
CA SER A 13 -10.92 13.92 -4.63
C SER A 13 -12.17 13.49 -5.39
N LEU A 14 -13.08 12.78 -4.71
CA LEU A 14 -14.36 12.41 -5.27
C LEU A 14 -15.37 13.58 -5.33
N ALA A 15 -15.10 14.67 -4.58
CA ALA A 15 -15.98 15.83 -4.49
C ALA A 15 -15.82 16.80 -5.67
N ASP A 16 -14.57 17.04 -6.08
CA ASP A 16 -14.23 18.03 -7.11
C ASP A 16 -13.43 17.44 -8.30
N GLY A 17 -13.02 16.18 -8.20
CA GLY A 17 -12.22 15.51 -9.22
C GLY A 17 -10.76 15.96 -9.29
N LEU A 18 -10.34 16.89 -8.42
CA LEU A 18 -9.01 17.50 -8.44
C LEU A 18 -8.02 16.77 -7.55
N VAL A 19 -6.75 16.87 -7.89
CA VAL A 19 -5.62 16.47 -7.05
C VAL A 19 -5.01 17.73 -6.44
N ASP A 20 -4.94 17.78 -5.12
CA ASP A 20 -4.35 18.89 -4.36
C ASP A 20 -3.28 18.36 -3.41
N ALA A 21 -2.04 18.79 -3.62
CA ALA A 21 -0.88 18.33 -2.83
C ALA A 21 -0.98 18.70 -1.33
N GLY A 22 -1.57 19.87 -1.02
CA GLY A 22 -1.81 20.30 0.36
C GLY A 22 -2.83 19.40 1.06
N ARG A 23 -3.91 19.04 0.35
CA ARG A 23 -4.94 18.11 0.82
C ARG A 23 -4.33 16.73 1.11
N VAL A 24 -3.49 16.21 0.18
CA VAL A 24 -2.79 14.93 0.36
C VAL A 24 -1.86 15.00 1.58
N ARG A 25 -1.03 16.05 1.68
CA ARG A 25 -0.11 16.27 2.80
C ARG A 25 -0.85 16.29 4.14
N ALA A 26 -1.90 17.07 4.25
CA ALA A 26 -2.68 17.21 5.49
C ALA A 26 -3.33 15.87 5.91
N ALA A 27 -3.91 15.13 4.95
CA ALA A 27 -4.52 13.85 5.24
C ALA A 27 -3.48 12.81 5.68
N ILE A 28 -2.33 12.69 5.00
CA ILE A 28 -1.25 11.76 5.39
C ILE A 28 -0.69 12.11 6.77
N ALA A 29 -0.44 13.39 7.07
CA ALA A 29 0.03 13.83 8.38
C ALA A 29 -0.96 13.43 9.50
N GLY A 30 -2.27 13.58 9.25
CA GLY A 30 -3.33 13.23 10.20
C GLY A 30 -3.45 11.72 10.49
N LEU A 31 -2.85 10.85 9.66
CA LEU A 31 -2.82 9.41 9.94
C LEU A 31 -1.84 9.07 11.08
N GLU A 32 -0.85 9.91 11.35
CA GLU A 32 0.20 9.70 12.36
C GLU A 32 0.86 8.32 12.26
N ALA A 33 0.98 7.79 11.04
CA ALA A 33 1.56 6.47 10.81
C ALA A 33 3.08 6.49 11.01
N ASP A 34 3.62 5.42 11.59
CA ASP A 34 5.07 5.20 11.65
C ASP A 34 5.58 4.54 10.37
N VAL A 35 4.75 3.67 9.78
CA VAL A 35 5.03 3.00 8.50
C VAL A 35 3.75 2.99 7.67
N LEU A 36 3.83 3.43 6.41
CA LEU A 36 2.69 3.56 5.53
C LEU A 36 2.98 2.93 4.16
N GLY A 37 2.20 1.92 3.78
CA GLY A 37 2.17 1.38 2.43
C GLY A 37 1.16 2.15 1.59
N LEU A 38 1.60 2.69 0.46
CA LEU A 38 0.78 3.49 -0.45
C LEU A 38 0.60 2.77 -1.77
N GLN A 39 -0.62 2.75 -2.28
CA GLN A 39 -0.99 2.21 -3.58
C GLN A 39 -1.55 3.33 -4.44
N GLU A 40 -1.54 3.13 -5.75
CA GLU A 40 -1.96 4.12 -6.76
C GLU A 40 -1.24 5.46 -6.61
N VAL A 41 0.09 5.38 -6.53
CA VAL A 41 0.96 6.54 -6.34
C VAL A 41 1.42 7.07 -7.70
N ASP A 42 1.08 8.31 -8.01
CA ASP A 42 1.61 9.04 -9.17
C ASP A 42 2.92 9.73 -8.83
N ARG A 43 3.82 9.78 -9.83
CA ARG A 43 4.99 10.64 -9.86
C ARG A 43 5.15 11.26 -11.25
N GLY A 44 5.11 12.59 -11.34
CA GLY A 44 5.27 13.34 -12.60
C GLY A 44 4.07 13.23 -13.55
N GLN A 45 2.91 12.73 -13.14
CA GLN A 45 1.71 12.60 -13.97
C GLN A 45 1.02 13.95 -14.16
N VAL A 46 0.52 14.22 -15.36
CA VAL A 46 -0.25 15.44 -15.68
C VAL A 46 -1.51 15.53 -14.82
N ARG A 47 -2.25 14.41 -14.66
CA ARG A 47 -3.49 14.32 -13.90
C ARG A 47 -3.33 14.67 -12.41
N SER A 48 -2.13 14.54 -11.88
CA SER A 48 -1.78 14.90 -10.50
C SER A 48 -0.91 16.16 -10.39
N GLY A 49 -0.92 17.03 -11.45
CA GLY A 49 -0.17 18.28 -11.47
C GLY A 49 1.35 18.09 -11.39
N HIS A 50 1.86 17.00 -11.95
CA HIS A 50 3.25 16.56 -11.90
C HIS A 50 3.80 16.34 -10.47
N ALA A 51 2.91 16.11 -9.49
CA ALA A 51 3.31 15.88 -8.10
C ALA A 51 4.13 14.59 -7.94
N ASP A 52 5.06 14.59 -6.99
CA ASP A 52 5.64 13.39 -6.38
C ASP A 52 4.86 13.05 -5.12
N LEU A 53 3.83 12.22 -5.26
CA LEU A 53 2.96 11.86 -4.13
C LEU A 53 3.69 11.04 -3.05
N ALA A 54 4.73 10.30 -3.43
CA ALA A 54 5.54 9.57 -2.45
C ALA A 54 6.43 10.52 -1.62
N GLY A 55 7.04 11.52 -2.27
CA GLY A 55 7.79 12.57 -1.59
C GLY A 55 6.91 13.41 -0.67
N ILE A 56 5.71 13.80 -1.13
CA ILE A 56 4.73 14.53 -0.31
C ILE A 56 4.35 13.71 0.94
N ALA A 57 4.15 12.40 0.80
CA ALA A 57 3.82 11.54 1.92
C ALA A 57 4.99 11.38 2.90
N ALA A 58 6.22 11.25 2.40
CA ALA A 58 7.42 11.18 3.22
C ALA A 58 7.62 12.45 4.06
N ASP A 59 7.50 13.61 3.43
CA ASP A 59 7.57 14.91 4.12
C ASP A 59 6.48 15.05 5.17
N ALA A 60 5.22 14.68 4.82
CA ALA A 60 4.07 14.78 5.74
C ALA A 60 4.22 13.90 6.97
N MET A 61 4.88 12.75 6.83
CA MET A 61 5.16 11.85 7.95
C MET A 61 6.42 12.23 8.74
N GLY A 62 7.28 13.11 8.23
CA GLY A 62 8.65 13.28 8.76
C GLY A 62 9.41 11.96 8.69
N ALA A 63 9.32 11.27 7.57
CA ALA A 63 9.87 9.94 7.38
C ALA A 63 11.40 9.96 7.28
N ALA A 64 12.05 8.93 7.85
CA ALA A 64 13.48 8.71 7.67
C ALA A 64 13.79 8.07 6.30
N GLU A 65 12.83 7.27 5.78
CA GLU A 65 13.04 6.45 4.58
C GLU A 65 11.77 6.41 3.72
N VAL A 66 11.95 6.48 2.41
CA VAL A 66 10.90 6.27 1.42
C VAL A 66 11.44 5.54 0.19
N LEU A 67 10.69 4.57 -0.30
CA LEU A 67 10.94 3.96 -1.59
C LEU A 67 9.64 3.97 -2.41
N PHE A 68 9.67 4.68 -3.55
CA PHE A 68 8.66 4.58 -4.61
C PHE A 68 9.16 3.62 -5.68
N VAL A 69 8.32 2.72 -6.16
CA VAL A 69 8.64 1.82 -7.27
C VAL A 69 7.55 1.90 -8.33
N PRO A 70 7.88 2.32 -9.56
CA PRO A 70 6.92 2.34 -10.65
C PRO A 70 6.54 0.91 -11.08
N ALA A 71 5.26 0.70 -11.23
CA ALA A 71 4.72 -0.49 -11.89
C ALA A 71 4.63 -0.25 -13.41
N VAL A 72 4.27 0.97 -13.81
CA VAL A 72 4.17 1.39 -15.21
C VAL A 72 4.81 2.77 -15.43
N VAL A 73 5.26 2.98 -16.65
CA VAL A 73 5.64 4.29 -17.22
C VAL A 73 4.52 4.72 -18.15
N GLY A 74 4.04 5.94 -18.01
CA GLY A 74 2.82 6.43 -18.65
C GLY A 74 1.62 6.41 -17.73
N THR A 75 0.42 6.58 -18.26
CA THR A 75 -0.82 6.75 -17.49
C THR A 75 -1.71 5.53 -17.62
N PRO A 76 -2.02 4.79 -16.53
CA PRO A 76 -3.00 3.71 -16.55
C PRO A 76 -4.35 4.16 -17.11
N GLY A 77 -4.93 3.34 -18.00
CA GLY A 77 -6.17 3.66 -18.70
C GLY A 77 -6.00 4.46 -19.99
N GLU A 78 -4.77 4.93 -20.25
CA GLU A 78 -4.35 5.59 -21.48
C GLU A 78 -3.22 4.77 -22.15
N ALA A 79 -2.09 5.41 -22.43
CA ALA A 79 -0.90 4.75 -22.96
C ALA A 79 0.12 4.52 -21.84
N PHE A 80 0.49 3.27 -21.63
CA PHE A 80 1.54 2.91 -20.67
C PHE A 80 2.36 1.70 -21.16
N ARG A 81 3.54 1.56 -20.57
CA ARG A 81 4.37 0.36 -20.68
C ARG A 81 4.76 -0.15 -19.30
N VAL A 82 5.15 -1.41 -19.22
CA VAL A 82 5.70 -2.00 -18.01
C VAL A 82 6.97 -1.23 -17.60
N ALA A 83 7.06 -0.83 -16.34
CA ALA A 83 8.26 -0.24 -15.81
C ALA A 83 9.32 -1.31 -15.50
N THR A 84 10.57 -0.96 -15.73
CA THR A 84 11.76 -1.77 -15.40
C THR A 84 12.55 -1.13 -14.26
N ASP A 85 13.63 -1.75 -13.83
CA ASP A 85 14.48 -1.17 -12.79
C ASP A 85 15.23 0.10 -13.29
N ALA A 86 15.45 0.21 -14.59
CA ALA A 86 16.02 1.42 -15.21
C ALA A 86 15.11 2.65 -15.10
N ASP A 87 13.81 2.45 -14.99
CA ASP A 87 12.82 3.54 -14.89
C ASP A 87 12.70 4.12 -13.47
N GLN A 88 13.40 3.55 -12.48
CA GLN A 88 13.29 3.96 -11.08
C GLN A 88 13.59 5.45 -10.87
N HIS A 89 14.54 6.01 -11.64
CA HIS A 89 15.00 7.39 -11.54
C HIS A 89 14.69 8.24 -12.79
N GLY A 90 13.85 7.73 -13.68
CA GLY A 90 13.43 8.43 -14.90
C GLY A 90 12.58 9.67 -14.60
N SER A 91 12.56 10.60 -15.56
CA SER A 91 11.71 11.82 -15.53
C SER A 91 10.33 11.62 -16.14
N ASP A 92 10.08 10.47 -16.77
CA ASP A 92 8.79 10.15 -17.37
C ASP A 92 7.67 10.09 -16.33
N PRO A 93 6.42 10.26 -16.73
CA PRO A 93 5.28 10.03 -15.84
C PRO A 93 5.24 8.56 -15.35
N HIS A 94 5.19 8.36 -14.05
CA HIS A 94 5.19 7.05 -13.43
C HIS A 94 3.94 6.84 -12.57
N TYR A 95 3.50 5.59 -12.49
CA TYR A 95 2.47 5.14 -11.56
C TYR A 95 2.91 3.84 -10.90
N GLY A 96 2.73 3.76 -9.58
CA GLY A 96 3.22 2.61 -8.83
C GLY A 96 2.75 2.58 -7.39
N ILE A 97 3.65 2.14 -6.53
CA ILE A 97 3.43 2.03 -5.08
C ILE A 97 4.59 2.66 -4.31
N ALA A 98 4.37 3.02 -3.05
CA ALA A 98 5.43 3.47 -2.17
C ALA A 98 5.34 2.83 -0.78
N LEU A 99 6.49 2.69 -0.14
CA LEU A 99 6.59 2.36 1.29
C LEU A 99 7.35 3.47 1.98
N VAL A 100 6.71 4.07 2.99
CA VAL A 100 7.22 5.21 3.75
C VAL A 100 7.42 4.78 5.20
N SER A 101 8.57 5.10 5.81
CA SER A 101 8.92 4.67 7.16
C SER A 101 9.60 5.76 7.96
N ARG A 102 9.18 5.94 9.21
CA ARG A 102 9.91 6.72 10.23
C ARG A 102 11.08 5.95 10.82
N TYR A 103 11.08 4.62 10.67
CA TYR A 103 12.18 3.78 11.13
C TYR A 103 13.23 3.64 10.04
N PRO A 104 14.52 3.53 10.41
CA PRO A 104 15.60 3.21 9.48
C PRO A 104 15.36 1.87 8.79
N VAL A 105 15.73 1.78 7.51
CA VAL A 105 15.64 0.57 6.71
C VAL A 105 17.03 -0.05 6.54
N VAL A 106 17.12 -1.33 6.90
CA VAL A 106 18.37 -2.12 6.79
C VAL A 106 18.49 -2.75 5.40
N GLU A 107 17.37 -3.19 4.83
CA GLU A 107 17.32 -3.87 3.53
C GLU A 107 16.01 -3.51 2.81
N TRP A 108 16.14 -3.15 1.53
CA TRP A 108 15.02 -3.02 0.60
C TRP A 108 14.97 -4.21 -0.34
N ARG A 109 13.78 -4.68 -0.67
CA ARG A 109 13.54 -5.70 -1.67
C ARG A 109 12.34 -5.35 -2.53
N VAL A 110 12.54 -5.36 -3.84
CA VAL A 110 11.49 -5.17 -4.84
C VAL A 110 11.19 -6.51 -5.50
N THR A 111 9.91 -6.79 -5.74
CA THR A 111 9.47 -7.97 -6.51
C THR A 111 8.41 -7.54 -7.51
N ARG A 112 8.68 -7.74 -8.79
CA ARG A 112 7.70 -7.46 -9.85
C ARG A 112 6.76 -8.63 -10.00
N LEU A 113 5.47 -8.33 -10.13
CA LEU A 113 4.38 -9.29 -10.25
C LEU A 113 3.75 -9.16 -11.63
N PRO A 114 3.56 -10.27 -12.37
CA PRO A 114 3.02 -10.20 -13.71
C PRO A 114 1.55 -9.75 -13.69
N ALA A 115 1.15 -8.98 -14.73
CA ALA A 115 -0.24 -8.69 -15.03
C ALA A 115 -1.00 -9.96 -15.43
N ALA A 116 -2.33 -9.93 -15.33
CA ALA A 116 -3.16 -11.00 -15.88
C ALA A 116 -3.02 -11.01 -17.40
N PRO A 117 -2.94 -12.19 -18.03
CA PRO A 117 -2.74 -12.30 -19.48
C PRO A 117 -4.00 -12.01 -20.30
N LEU A 118 -5.13 -11.83 -19.62
CA LEU A 118 -6.44 -11.61 -20.24
C LEU A 118 -7.01 -10.27 -19.81
N ARG A 119 -7.70 -9.60 -20.74
CA ARG A 119 -8.50 -8.42 -20.44
C ARG A 119 -9.65 -8.78 -19.51
N SER A 120 -9.85 -7.99 -18.50
CA SER A 120 -10.93 -8.22 -17.54
C SER A 120 -12.12 -7.30 -17.85
N PRO A 121 -13.34 -7.85 -17.87
CA PRO A 121 -14.52 -7.02 -17.95
C PRO A 121 -14.73 -6.26 -16.64
N ILE A 122 -14.83 -4.95 -16.72
CA ILE A 122 -15.22 -4.10 -15.60
C ILE A 122 -16.49 -3.33 -15.96
N LEU A 123 -17.31 -3.07 -14.95
CA LEU A 123 -18.49 -2.22 -15.09
C LEU A 123 -18.08 -0.78 -14.72
N ALA A 124 -17.91 0.07 -15.74
CA ALA A 124 -17.66 1.50 -15.54
C ALA A 124 -19.00 2.25 -15.71
N GLY A 125 -19.69 2.50 -14.60
CA GLY A 125 -21.09 2.95 -14.61
C GLY A 125 -22.00 1.86 -15.16
N GLN A 126 -22.70 2.12 -16.30
CA GLN A 126 -23.55 1.14 -16.99
C GLN A 126 -22.88 0.49 -18.21
N ARG A 127 -21.60 0.78 -18.47
CA ARG A 127 -20.87 0.25 -19.63
C ARG A 127 -19.91 -0.85 -19.21
N LEU A 128 -19.99 -1.98 -19.88
CA LEU A 128 -18.99 -3.05 -19.78
C LEU A 128 -17.76 -2.63 -20.60
N MET A 129 -16.60 -2.52 -19.94
CA MET A 129 -15.35 -2.22 -20.60
C MET A 129 -14.37 -3.39 -20.36
N LEU A 130 -13.55 -3.70 -21.37
CA LEU A 130 -12.47 -4.65 -21.24
C LEU A 130 -11.17 -3.87 -20.98
N LEU A 131 -10.63 -3.99 -19.78
CA LEU A 131 -9.35 -3.37 -19.42
C LEU A 131 -8.23 -4.40 -19.40
N ASP A 132 -7.08 -3.98 -19.90
CA ASP A 132 -5.84 -4.69 -19.68
C ASP A 132 -5.46 -4.56 -18.20
N ASP A 133 -5.06 -5.68 -17.59
CA ASP A 133 -4.54 -5.66 -16.22
C ASP A 133 -3.16 -5.00 -16.21
N GLU A 134 -2.86 -4.31 -15.14
CA GLU A 134 -1.59 -3.62 -14.96
C GLU A 134 -0.56 -4.57 -14.32
N PRO A 135 0.74 -4.45 -14.69
CA PRO A 135 1.80 -5.08 -13.91
C PRO A 135 1.78 -4.55 -12.48
N ARG A 136 2.13 -5.40 -11.53
CA ARG A 136 2.12 -5.05 -10.11
C ARG A 136 3.51 -5.17 -9.51
N VAL A 137 3.70 -4.55 -8.37
CA VAL A 137 4.98 -4.55 -7.66
C VAL A 137 4.72 -4.80 -6.17
N MET A 138 5.66 -5.45 -5.51
CA MET A 138 5.77 -5.50 -4.06
C MET A 138 7.07 -4.82 -3.64
N ILE A 139 6.98 -3.91 -2.67
CA ILE A 139 8.12 -3.36 -1.93
C ILE A 139 8.13 -4.02 -0.56
N ALA A 140 9.28 -4.49 -0.11
CA ALA A 140 9.49 -4.95 1.25
C ALA A 140 10.74 -4.29 1.85
N ALA A 141 10.66 -3.95 3.13
CA ALA A 141 11.72 -3.33 3.92
C ALA A 141 11.96 -4.11 5.20
N VAL A 142 13.19 -4.31 5.59
CA VAL A 142 13.58 -4.74 6.93
C VAL A 142 13.83 -3.48 7.76
N LEU A 143 12.95 -3.20 8.70
CA LEU A 143 13.00 -2.02 9.55
C LEU A 143 13.74 -2.34 10.84
N GLU A 144 14.59 -1.40 11.31
CA GLU A 144 15.17 -1.43 12.65
C GLU A 144 14.24 -0.67 13.60
N THR A 145 13.67 -1.37 14.58
CA THR A 145 12.79 -0.77 15.58
C THR A 145 13.32 -0.99 16.98
N SER A 146 12.84 -0.24 17.96
CA SER A 146 13.20 -0.43 19.38
C SER A 146 12.86 -1.84 19.89
N ALA A 147 11.93 -2.55 19.25
CA ALA A 147 11.54 -3.92 19.59
C ALA A 147 12.29 -4.99 18.77
N GLY A 148 13.26 -4.58 17.96
CA GLY A 148 14.03 -5.43 17.04
C GLY A 148 13.57 -5.28 15.59
N ARG A 149 14.10 -6.13 14.71
CA ARG A 149 13.83 -6.06 13.27
C ARG A 149 12.46 -6.60 12.93
N VAL A 150 11.78 -5.91 12.01
CA VAL A 150 10.52 -6.34 11.43
C VAL A 150 10.54 -6.13 9.91
N THR A 151 10.08 -7.11 9.16
CA THR A 151 9.85 -6.94 7.71
C THR A 151 8.46 -6.37 7.50
N VAL A 152 8.39 -5.22 6.83
CA VAL A 152 7.12 -4.62 6.39
C VAL A 152 7.12 -4.55 4.88
N ALA A 153 6.02 -4.96 4.26
CA ALA A 153 5.87 -4.92 2.81
C ALA A 153 4.59 -4.20 2.40
N THR A 154 4.59 -3.65 1.18
CA THR A 154 3.39 -3.13 0.54
C THR A 154 3.25 -3.67 -0.87
N THR A 155 2.01 -3.80 -1.34
CA THR A 155 1.67 -4.17 -2.72
C THR A 155 0.27 -3.70 -3.06
N HIS A 156 -0.02 -3.61 -4.37
CA HIS A 156 -1.36 -3.48 -4.92
C HIS A 156 -1.58 -4.65 -5.87
N LEU A 157 -2.50 -5.55 -5.57
CA LEU A 157 -2.74 -6.71 -6.42
C LEU A 157 -3.75 -6.41 -7.53
N SER A 158 -3.73 -7.25 -8.55
CA SER A 158 -4.69 -7.21 -9.66
C SER A 158 -6.14 -7.26 -9.14
N PHE A 159 -7.02 -6.55 -9.82
CA PHE A 159 -8.47 -6.64 -9.59
C PHE A 159 -9.09 -7.89 -10.25
N VAL A 160 -8.32 -8.63 -11.08
CA VAL A 160 -8.79 -9.81 -11.79
C VAL A 160 -8.94 -10.99 -10.82
N PRO A 161 -10.16 -11.54 -10.64
CA PRO A 161 -10.38 -12.66 -9.73
C PRO A 161 -9.52 -13.89 -10.06
N GLY A 162 -8.94 -14.49 -9.02
CA GLY A 162 -8.00 -15.62 -9.15
C GLY A 162 -6.58 -15.21 -9.49
N TRP A 163 -6.37 -14.13 -10.27
CA TRP A 163 -5.04 -13.61 -10.51
C TRP A 163 -4.46 -12.89 -9.30
N ASN A 164 -5.28 -12.12 -8.59
CA ASN A 164 -4.93 -11.55 -7.28
C ASN A 164 -4.51 -12.64 -6.28
N VAL A 165 -5.19 -13.79 -6.26
CA VAL A 165 -4.79 -14.93 -5.42
C VAL A 165 -3.41 -15.47 -5.85
N ARG A 166 -3.17 -15.64 -7.15
CA ARG A 166 -1.86 -16.05 -7.68
C ARG A 166 -0.77 -15.06 -7.28
N GLN A 167 -1.01 -13.76 -7.46
CA GLN A 167 -0.07 -12.71 -7.07
C GLN A 167 0.18 -12.72 -5.55
N LEU A 168 -0.86 -12.91 -4.72
CA LEU A 168 -0.71 -13.07 -3.26
C LEU A 168 0.20 -14.24 -2.90
N GLN A 169 0.14 -15.37 -3.63
CA GLN A 169 1.05 -16.50 -3.42
C GLN A 169 2.50 -16.14 -3.78
N LEU A 170 2.72 -15.33 -4.84
CA LEU A 170 4.06 -14.85 -5.21
C LEU A 170 4.62 -13.92 -4.13
N VAL A 171 3.83 -12.95 -3.66
CA VAL A 171 4.17 -12.05 -2.54
C VAL A 171 4.56 -12.87 -1.31
N ARG A 172 3.74 -13.84 -0.92
CA ARG A 172 4.02 -14.70 0.22
C ARG A 172 5.32 -15.49 0.08
N ARG A 173 5.60 -16.03 -1.13
CA ARG A 173 6.86 -16.75 -1.41
C ARG A 173 8.08 -15.83 -1.30
N ALA A 174 7.99 -14.61 -1.83
CA ALA A 174 9.05 -13.62 -1.74
C ALA A 174 9.33 -13.24 -0.27
N LEU A 175 8.27 -12.95 0.50
CA LEU A 175 8.39 -12.55 1.90
C LEU A 175 8.92 -13.67 2.81
N ARG A 176 8.69 -14.95 2.50
CA ARG A 176 9.27 -16.06 3.25
C ARG A 176 10.81 -16.07 3.28
N ARG A 177 11.45 -15.40 2.32
CA ARG A 177 12.91 -15.29 2.22
C ARG A 177 13.47 -14.10 3.02
N MET A 178 12.60 -13.30 3.64
CA MET A 178 12.97 -12.15 4.45
C MET A 178 12.86 -12.48 5.94
N PRO A 179 13.57 -11.75 6.82
CA PRO A 179 13.48 -11.94 8.27
C PRO A 179 12.04 -11.86 8.79
N ALA A 180 11.74 -12.67 9.79
CA ALA A 180 10.48 -12.56 10.54
C ALA A 180 10.69 -11.70 11.80
N PRO A 181 9.66 -11.07 12.33
CA PRO A 181 8.24 -11.09 11.92
C PRO A 181 7.98 -10.30 10.63
N ARG A 182 6.90 -10.67 9.91
CA ARG A 182 6.55 -10.05 8.62
C ARG A 182 5.14 -9.49 8.64
N VAL A 183 4.97 -8.28 8.11
CA VAL A 183 3.68 -7.59 7.95
C VAL A 183 3.50 -7.18 6.49
N LEU A 184 2.29 -7.32 5.97
CA LEU A 184 1.89 -6.87 4.65
C LEU A 184 0.81 -5.80 4.77
N LEU A 185 1.08 -4.63 4.20
CA LEU A 185 0.22 -3.44 4.12
C LEU A 185 -0.24 -3.31 2.66
N ALA A 186 -1.48 -3.62 2.33
CA ALA A 186 -1.81 -3.75 0.92
C ALA A 186 -3.27 -3.56 0.59
N ASP A 187 -3.54 -2.98 -0.58
CA ASP A 187 -4.77 -3.24 -1.31
C ASP A 187 -4.60 -4.57 -2.07
N LEU A 188 -5.33 -5.57 -1.62
CA LEU A 188 -5.24 -6.91 -2.18
C LEU A 188 -6.30 -7.20 -3.25
N ASN A 189 -7.27 -6.31 -3.44
CA ASN A 189 -8.44 -6.55 -4.28
C ASN A 189 -9.14 -7.91 -3.95
N LEU A 190 -8.98 -8.36 -2.71
CA LEU A 190 -9.56 -9.58 -2.15
C LEU A 190 -10.44 -9.19 -0.96
N PRO A 191 -11.77 -9.38 -1.04
CA PRO A 191 -12.65 -8.89 -0.01
C PRO A 191 -12.57 -9.67 1.31
N GLY A 192 -12.66 -8.93 2.40
CA GLY A 192 -12.94 -9.44 3.73
C GLY A 192 -11.96 -10.48 4.26
N ARG A 193 -12.36 -11.75 4.36
CA ARG A 193 -11.54 -12.83 4.92
C ARG A 193 -10.74 -13.62 3.89
N LEU A 194 -10.93 -13.38 2.59
CA LEU A 194 -10.27 -14.14 1.53
C LEU A 194 -8.74 -14.09 1.60
N PRO A 195 -8.08 -12.95 1.91
CA PRO A 195 -6.64 -12.94 2.06
C PRO A 195 -6.11 -13.93 3.09
N ARG A 196 -6.80 -14.08 4.23
CA ARG A 196 -6.45 -15.09 5.25
C ARG A 196 -6.61 -16.50 4.70
N LEU A 197 -7.71 -16.79 4.02
CA LEU A 197 -8.00 -18.11 3.46
C LEU A 197 -6.90 -18.55 2.48
N PHE A 198 -6.49 -17.64 1.59
CA PHE A 198 -5.52 -17.97 0.55
C PHE A 198 -4.06 -17.84 1.00
N SER A 199 -3.73 -16.97 1.94
CA SER A 199 -2.34 -16.81 2.38
C SER A 199 -1.99 -17.59 3.66
N GLY A 200 -2.98 -17.88 4.50
CA GLY A 200 -2.76 -18.36 5.87
C GLY A 200 -2.25 -17.27 6.82
N TRP A 201 -2.15 -16.01 6.36
CA TRP A 201 -1.75 -14.87 7.19
C TRP A 201 -2.92 -14.33 7.97
N HIS A 202 -2.66 -13.72 9.10
CA HIS A 202 -3.66 -13.24 10.03
C HIS A 202 -3.94 -11.75 9.81
N ARG A 203 -5.22 -11.39 9.72
CA ARG A 203 -5.63 -9.99 9.67
C ARG A 203 -5.44 -9.34 11.03
N LEU A 204 -4.78 -8.19 11.06
CA LEU A 204 -4.66 -7.39 12.28
C LEU A 204 -5.85 -6.45 12.49
N ALA A 205 -6.63 -6.17 11.43
CA ALA A 205 -7.87 -5.39 11.49
C ALA A 205 -8.94 -5.93 10.56
N GLY A 206 -10.19 -5.71 10.89
CA GLY A 206 -11.35 -6.15 10.11
C GLY A 206 -12.36 -5.01 9.91
N LEU A 207 -11.95 -3.94 9.21
CA LEU A 207 -12.76 -2.76 8.94
C LEU A 207 -12.98 -2.59 7.43
N PRO A 208 -14.19 -2.22 6.98
CA PRO A 208 -14.42 -1.88 5.59
C PRO A 208 -13.69 -0.58 5.22
N THR A 209 -13.13 -0.55 4.00
CA THR A 209 -12.34 0.57 3.49
C THR A 209 -12.90 1.15 2.19
N TYR A 210 -13.73 0.39 1.48
CA TYR A 210 -14.26 0.74 0.17
C TYR A 210 -15.80 0.61 0.10
N PRO A 211 -16.52 1.47 -0.64
CA PRO A 211 -16.08 2.77 -1.14
C PRO A 211 -15.99 3.82 -0.01
N SER A 212 -15.05 4.76 -0.10
CA SER A 212 -14.73 5.73 0.95
C SER A 212 -15.93 6.49 1.54
N PRO A 213 -16.92 6.96 0.75
CA PRO A 213 -18.05 7.70 1.32
C PRO A 213 -18.90 6.85 2.28
N ALA A 214 -19.11 5.56 1.96
CA ALA A 214 -19.90 4.63 2.75
C ALA A 214 -19.27 3.21 2.70
N PRO A 215 -18.23 2.94 3.46
CA PRO A 215 -17.47 1.70 3.34
C PRO A 215 -18.31 0.46 3.64
N ARG A 216 -18.25 -0.53 2.76
CA ARG A 216 -18.97 -1.81 2.86
C ARG A 216 -18.08 -3.01 2.67
N VAL A 217 -16.95 -2.85 1.96
CA VAL A 217 -16.01 -3.93 1.62
C VAL A 217 -14.64 -3.58 2.16
N GLN A 218 -13.92 -4.57 2.66
CA GLN A 218 -12.52 -4.42 3.02
C GLN A 218 -11.67 -4.99 1.88
N PHE A 219 -10.96 -4.12 1.12
CA PHE A 219 -9.94 -4.49 0.14
C PHE A 219 -8.54 -4.21 0.63
N ASP A 220 -8.40 -3.23 1.55
CA ASP A 220 -7.16 -2.85 2.17
C ASP A 220 -6.92 -3.68 3.44
N HIS A 221 -5.74 -4.26 3.55
CA HIS A 221 -5.42 -5.22 4.59
C HIS A 221 -4.09 -4.94 5.26
N VAL A 222 -4.08 -5.12 6.58
CA VAL A 222 -2.86 -5.24 7.39
C VAL A 222 -2.79 -6.70 7.85
N LEU A 223 -1.86 -7.47 7.27
CA LEU A 223 -1.71 -8.90 7.53
C LEU A 223 -0.37 -9.17 8.22
N ALA A 224 -0.36 -10.10 9.16
CA ALA A 224 0.86 -10.62 9.77
C ALA A 224 0.99 -12.12 9.52
N ASP A 225 2.21 -12.61 9.28
CA ASP A 225 2.48 -14.03 9.25
C ASP A 225 2.35 -14.65 10.67
N ARG A 226 2.41 -15.97 10.78
CA ARG A 226 2.28 -16.65 12.09
C ARG A 226 3.33 -16.17 13.10
N GLN A 227 4.59 -15.99 12.65
CA GLN A 227 5.66 -15.48 13.51
C GLN A 227 5.43 -14.00 13.88
N GLY A 228 4.77 -13.23 12.98
CA GLY A 228 4.32 -11.87 13.27
C GLY A 228 3.35 -11.84 14.44
N LEU A 229 2.35 -12.72 14.46
CA LEU A 229 1.41 -12.80 15.59
C LEU A 229 2.07 -13.12 16.92
N GLU A 230 3.09 -13.97 16.91
CA GLU A 230 3.81 -14.41 18.11
C GLU A 230 4.79 -13.33 18.64
N ARG A 231 5.36 -12.53 17.75
CA ARG A 231 6.46 -11.61 18.05
C ARG A 231 6.07 -10.14 18.04
N LEU A 232 5.06 -9.75 17.27
CA LEU A 232 4.57 -8.37 17.27
C LEU A 232 3.79 -8.08 18.56
N PRO A 233 3.80 -6.82 19.01
CA PRO A 233 2.90 -6.39 20.08
C PRO A 233 1.44 -6.58 19.69
N ARG A 234 0.57 -6.69 20.69
CA ARG A 234 -0.88 -6.83 20.45
C ARG A 234 -1.44 -5.58 19.77
N VAL A 235 -2.41 -5.77 18.91
CA VAL A 235 -3.21 -4.67 18.35
C VAL A 235 -3.95 -3.97 19.51
N LEU A 236 -3.74 -2.68 19.63
CA LEU A 236 -4.41 -1.81 20.59
C LEU A 236 -5.68 -1.22 19.97
N GLN A 237 -5.58 -0.76 18.73
CA GLN A 237 -6.65 -0.07 18.03
C GLN A 237 -6.49 -0.27 16.52
N ALA A 238 -7.60 -0.23 15.80
CA ALA A 238 -7.63 -0.16 14.35
C ALA A 238 -8.68 0.85 13.91
N ASP A 239 -8.35 1.65 12.90
CA ASP A 239 -9.19 2.73 12.37
C ASP A 239 -9.20 2.72 10.84
N ALA A 240 -10.29 3.19 10.26
CA ALA A 240 -10.43 3.49 8.83
C ALA A 240 -11.03 4.90 8.68
N PRO A 241 -10.24 5.97 8.93
CA PRO A 241 -10.75 7.33 8.95
C PRO A 241 -11.19 7.79 7.56
N ALA A 242 -12.20 8.67 7.50
CA ALA A 242 -12.54 9.34 6.27
C ALA A 242 -11.48 10.39 5.94
N VAL A 243 -11.13 10.49 4.67
CA VAL A 243 -10.17 11.47 4.14
C VAL A 243 -10.79 12.18 2.93
N PRO A 244 -10.32 13.39 2.56
CA PRO A 244 -10.99 14.23 1.56
C PRO A 244 -10.69 13.85 0.10
N PHE A 245 -10.04 12.72 -0.14
CA PHE A 245 -9.72 12.19 -1.47
C PHE A 245 -9.67 10.67 -1.42
N SER A 246 -9.53 10.03 -2.56
CA SER A 246 -9.57 8.58 -2.75
C SER A 246 -10.96 7.97 -2.56
N ASP A 247 -11.24 6.94 -3.31
CA ASP A 247 -12.38 6.04 -3.14
C ASP A 247 -12.14 4.94 -2.10
N HIS A 248 -10.93 4.87 -1.54
CA HIS A 248 -10.57 4.04 -0.39
C HIS A 248 -10.40 4.87 0.88
N ARG A 249 -10.64 4.25 2.03
CA ARG A 249 -10.19 4.76 3.32
C ARG A 249 -8.87 4.14 3.71
N PRO A 250 -7.92 4.88 4.29
CA PRO A 250 -6.73 4.29 4.88
C PRO A 250 -7.12 3.31 5.99
N LEU A 251 -6.42 2.18 6.09
CA LEU A 251 -6.55 1.26 7.21
C LEU A 251 -5.32 1.39 8.10
N ILE A 252 -5.54 1.82 9.33
CA ILE A 252 -4.48 2.07 10.32
C ILE A 252 -4.61 1.07 11.47
N VAL A 253 -3.50 0.47 11.87
CA VAL A 253 -3.40 -0.44 13.00
C VAL A 253 -2.35 0.06 13.98
N THR A 254 -2.75 0.33 15.20
CA THR A 254 -1.87 0.70 16.30
C THR A 254 -1.52 -0.52 17.13
N LEU A 255 -0.23 -0.83 17.20
CA LEU A 255 0.31 -1.88 18.05
C LEU A 255 0.73 -1.27 19.39
N ARG A 256 0.49 -1.99 20.49
CA ARG A 256 0.93 -1.56 21.83
C ARG A 256 2.45 -1.52 21.88
N ASP A 257 3.04 -0.52 22.55
CA ASP A 257 4.45 -0.57 22.86
C ASP A 257 4.72 -1.70 23.85
N ARG A 258 5.82 -2.44 23.68
CA ARG A 258 6.21 -3.42 24.69
C ARG A 258 6.60 -2.66 25.97
N PRO A 259 6.05 -3.02 27.15
CA PRO A 259 6.57 -2.47 28.40
C PRO A 259 8.01 -2.96 28.55
N GLY A 260 8.99 -2.07 28.51
CA GLY A 260 10.39 -2.44 28.70
C GLY A 260 11.45 -1.53 28.07
N THR A 261 11.08 -0.46 27.37
CA THR A 261 12.03 0.58 26.96
C THR A 261 11.74 1.85 27.74
N LEU A 262 12.24 1.92 28.96
CA LEU A 262 12.45 3.21 29.64
C LEU A 262 13.30 4.06 28.70
N LYS A 263 12.77 5.16 28.19
CA LYS A 263 13.58 6.27 27.71
C LYS A 263 14.35 6.73 28.95
N ILE A 264 15.62 6.46 29.00
CA ILE A 264 16.52 7.16 29.89
C ILE A 264 16.76 8.49 29.20
N ASP A 265 16.23 9.56 29.80
CA ASP A 265 16.46 10.94 29.41
C ASP A 265 17.95 11.28 29.40
#